data_26aac475f7064ff191ca1a944e338ef9
#
_entry.id   26aac475f7064ff191ca1a944e338ef9
#
_cell.length_a   1.000
_cell.length_b   1.000
_cell.length_c   1.000
_cell.angle_alpha   90.00
_cell.angle_beta   90.00
_cell.angle_gamma   90.00
#
_symmetry.space_group_name_H-M   'P 1'
#
loop_
_entity.id
_entity.type
_entity.pdbx_description
1 polymer ?
#
loop_
_entity_poly.entity_id
_entity_poly.type
_entity_poly.pdbx_seq_one_letter_code
_entity_poly.pdbx_strand_id
1 'polypeptide(L)'
;RRGQKQITDPTLLRKIILFLADNIGSSVSISSIGNTLINEGLLDDGKRKGAPSAHTVQAYVNALLESYFFYEIKRFDIKGKAYLRTLGKYYIVDIGLRNYLLGFRNRDSGHAIENVVYFELLRRGYDVAIGKIGSAEVDFIATKADAKKYIQVTESMMSEDVRNRELT
;
A
#
# COMPACT_ATOMS: atom_id res chain seq x y z
N ARG A 1 24.20 -0.60 -18.02
CA ARG A 1 23.79 -1.61 -17.02
C ARG A 1 23.62 -0.87 -15.70
N ARG A 2 22.39 -0.50 -15.29
CA ARG A 2 22.08 -0.03 -13.95
C ARG A 2 22.35 -1.22 -13.03
N GLY A 3 23.30 -1.07 -12.11
CA GLY A 3 23.66 -2.12 -11.15
C GLY A 3 22.42 -2.55 -10.38
N GLN A 4 21.99 -3.77 -10.57
CA GLN A 4 20.98 -4.43 -9.75
C GLN A 4 21.52 -4.41 -8.31
N LYS A 5 20.88 -3.64 -7.44
CA LYS A 5 21.17 -3.66 -6.00
C LYS A 5 20.80 -5.04 -5.50
N GLN A 6 21.81 -5.81 -5.18
CA GLN A 6 21.66 -7.18 -4.71
C GLN A 6 20.94 -7.19 -3.36
N ILE A 7 19.81 -7.88 -3.28
CA ILE A 7 19.15 -8.18 -2.01
C ILE A 7 20.06 -9.13 -1.26
N THR A 8 20.70 -8.64 -0.20
CA THR A 8 21.72 -9.40 0.56
C THR A 8 21.17 -10.04 1.82
N ASP A 9 19.97 -9.64 2.26
CA ASP A 9 19.35 -10.12 3.49
C ASP A 9 17.93 -10.67 3.25
N PRO A 10 17.80 -11.99 3.09
CA PRO A 10 16.50 -12.63 2.90
C PRO A 10 15.57 -12.47 4.10
N THR A 11 16.10 -12.37 5.31
CA THR A 11 15.31 -12.21 6.54
C THR A 11 14.64 -10.83 6.55
N LEU A 12 15.40 -9.77 6.25
CA LEU A 12 14.86 -8.42 6.12
C LEU A 12 13.84 -8.34 4.99
N LEU A 13 14.12 -8.94 3.83
CA LEU A 13 13.17 -8.99 2.72
C LEU A 13 11.85 -9.62 3.15
N ARG A 14 11.90 -10.79 3.80
CA ARG A 14 10.69 -11.47 4.28
C ARG A 14 9.88 -10.60 5.25
N LYS A 15 10.54 -9.91 6.17
CA LYS A 15 9.89 -9.02 7.14
C LYS A 15 9.22 -7.82 6.47
N ILE A 16 9.86 -7.23 5.45
CA ILE A 16 9.26 -6.16 4.65
C ILE A 16 8.03 -6.67 3.88
N ILE A 17 8.11 -7.88 3.29
CA ILE A 17 6.96 -8.51 2.62
C ILE A 17 5.79 -8.68 3.57
N LEU A 18 6.02 -9.26 4.76
CA LEU A 18 4.98 -9.47 5.75
C LEU A 18 4.37 -8.15 6.23
N PHE A 19 5.21 -7.14 6.48
CA PHE A 19 4.76 -5.81 6.87
C PHE A 19 3.86 -5.17 5.79
N LEU A 20 4.29 -5.17 4.53
CA LEU A 20 3.51 -4.60 3.43
C LEU A 20 2.20 -5.38 3.20
N ALA A 21 2.23 -6.71 3.31
CA ALA A 21 1.05 -7.55 3.19
C ALA A 21 0.03 -7.31 4.32
N ASP A 22 0.50 -7.03 5.54
CA ASP A 22 -0.35 -6.71 6.69
C ASP A 22 -0.94 -5.30 6.62
N ASN A 23 -0.29 -4.39 5.90
CA ASN A 23 -0.66 -2.98 5.78
C ASN A 23 -1.16 -2.59 4.37
N ILE A 24 -1.70 -3.54 3.58
CA ILE A 24 -2.30 -3.20 2.29
C ILE A 24 -3.41 -2.16 2.46
N GLY A 25 -3.53 -1.22 1.53
CA GLY A 25 -4.52 -0.15 1.60
C GLY A 25 -4.26 0.93 2.65
N SER A 26 -3.34 0.71 3.58
CA SER A 26 -2.94 1.70 4.58
C SER A 26 -1.85 2.63 4.06
N SER A 27 -1.86 3.88 4.53
CA SER A 27 -0.82 4.87 4.19
C SER A 27 0.49 4.56 4.92
N VAL A 28 1.54 4.24 4.17
CA VAL A 28 2.84 3.82 4.69
C VAL A 28 3.96 4.72 4.15
N SER A 29 4.93 5.04 5.01
CA SER A 29 6.19 5.67 4.60
C SER A 29 7.36 4.69 4.71
N ILE A 30 8.39 4.88 3.89
CA ILE A 30 9.62 4.07 3.98
C ILE A 30 10.27 4.16 5.36
N SER A 31 10.25 5.34 5.97
CA SER A 31 10.78 5.54 7.32
C SER A 31 9.97 4.79 8.38
N SER A 32 8.64 4.72 8.24
CA SER A 32 7.80 3.99 9.19
C SER A 32 8.04 2.48 9.13
N ILE A 33 8.31 1.91 7.95
CA ILE A 33 8.62 0.48 7.80
C ILE A 33 9.81 0.10 8.68
N GLY A 34 10.94 0.81 8.55
CA GLY A 34 12.15 0.51 9.32
C GLY A 34 11.94 0.60 10.83
N ASN A 35 11.26 1.66 11.30
CA ASN A 35 10.97 1.88 12.72
C ASN A 35 10.03 0.82 13.29
N THR A 36 8.96 0.45 12.57
CA THR A 36 8.02 -0.57 13.01
C THR A 36 8.69 -1.94 13.14
N LEU A 37 9.51 -2.32 12.15
CA LEU A 37 10.22 -3.60 12.19
C LEU A 37 11.13 -3.75 13.42
N ILE A 38 11.65 -2.63 13.97
CA ILE A 38 12.42 -2.66 15.22
C ILE A 38 11.50 -2.70 16.44
N ASN A 39 10.53 -1.79 16.50
CA ASN A 39 9.66 -1.66 17.66
C ASN A 39 8.86 -2.95 17.95
N GLU A 40 8.55 -3.71 16.90
CA GLU A 40 7.88 -5.02 17.01
C GLU A 40 8.86 -6.19 17.26
N GLY A 41 10.15 -5.90 17.50
CA GLY A 41 11.17 -6.93 17.73
C GLY A 41 11.44 -7.83 16.51
N LEU A 42 10.91 -7.47 15.35
CA LEU A 42 11.02 -8.27 14.13
C LEU A 42 12.44 -8.30 13.56
N LEU A 43 13.34 -7.43 14.03
CA LEU A 43 14.74 -7.36 13.59
C LEU A 43 15.75 -7.76 14.66
N ASP A 44 15.31 -8.16 15.85
CA ASP A 44 16.19 -8.61 16.93
C ASP A 44 16.52 -10.10 16.75
N ASP A 45 17.50 -10.38 15.89
CA ASP A 45 18.13 -11.70 15.75
C ASP A 45 19.48 -11.77 16.48
N GLY A 46 19.75 -10.83 17.39
CA GLY A 46 21.01 -10.74 18.13
C GLY A 46 22.22 -10.31 17.29
N LYS A 47 22.07 -10.20 15.97
CA LYS A 47 23.17 -9.87 15.03
C LYS A 47 23.14 -8.44 14.52
N ARG A 48 22.04 -7.73 14.66
CA ARG A 48 21.89 -6.35 14.18
C ARG A 48 21.62 -5.38 15.30
N LYS A 49 22.56 -4.47 15.50
CA LYS A 49 22.34 -3.28 16.33
C LYS A 49 21.77 -2.16 15.47
N GLY A 50 20.47 -1.90 15.58
CA GLY A 50 19.81 -0.73 15.00
C GLY A 50 18.92 -0.99 13.75
N ALA A 51 18.13 0.03 13.41
CA ALA A 51 17.22 0.05 12.26
C ALA A 51 17.97 -0.11 10.94
N PRO A 52 17.38 -0.82 9.95
CA PRO A 52 17.87 -0.72 8.59
C PRO A 52 17.75 0.74 8.13
N SER A 53 18.74 1.23 7.38
CA SER A 53 18.67 2.59 6.85
C SER A 53 17.45 2.75 5.93
N ALA A 54 16.85 3.94 5.88
CA ALA A 54 15.75 4.24 4.96
C ALA A 54 16.13 3.89 3.50
N HIS A 55 17.39 4.09 3.12
CA HIS A 55 17.92 3.72 1.81
C HIS A 55 17.88 2.19 1.58
N THR A 56 18.19 1.39 2.60
CA THR A 56 18.12 -0.08 2.51
C THR A 56 16.66 -0.52 2.35
N VAL A 57 15.76 -0.03 3.21
CA VAL A 57 14.32 -0.33 3.11
C VAL A 57 13.77 0.05 1.73
N GLN A 58 14.09 1.25 1.23
CA GLN A 58 13.67 1.71 -0.10
C GLN A 58 14.16 0.77 -1.21
N ALA A 59 15.41 0.29 -1.13
CA ALA A 59 15.94 -0.62 -2.14
C ALA A 59 15.18 -1.96 -2.19
N TYR A 60 14.78 -2.48 -1.03
CA TYR A 60 13.99 -3.72 -0.94
C TYR A 60 12.56 -3.51 -1.42
N VAL A 61 11.92 -2.40 -1.02
CA VAL A 61 10.59 -2.04 -1.52
C VAL A 61 10.61 -1.87 -3.04
N ASN A 62 11.60 -1.16 -3.59
CA ASN A 62 11.74 -1.01 -5.05
C ASN A 62 11.85 -2.35 -5.77
N ALA A 63 12.62 -3.30 -5.22
CA ALA A 63 12.74 -4.64 -5.81
C ALA A 63 11.39 -5.38 -5.82
N LEU A 64 10.59 -5.23 -4.75
CA LEU A 64 9.23 -5.81 -4.68
C LEU A 64 8.27 -5.15 -5.68
N LEU A 65 8.39 -3.85 -5.92
CA LEU A 65 7.61 -3.14 -6.94
C LEU A 65 8.05 -3.54 -8.36
N GLU A 66 9.36 -3.64 -8.62
CA GLU A 66 9.91 -4.05 -9.92
C GLU A 66 9.58 -5.52 -10.26
N SER A 67 9.39 -6.37 -9.24
CA SER A 67 8.93 -7.76 -9.41
C SER A 67 7.42 -7.90 -9.56
N TYR A 68 6.66 -6.81 -9.52
CA TYR A 68 5.19 -6.79 -9.56
C TYR A 68 4.55 -7.59 -8.41
N PHE A 69 5.26 -7.78 -7.31
CA PHE A 69 4.72 -8.44 -6.13
C PHE A 69 3.82 -7.50 -5.32
N PHE A 70 4.22 -6.22 -5.24
CA PHE A 70 3.42 -5.13 -4.73
C PHE A 70 3.32 -4.01 -5.76
N TYR A 71 2.28 -3.19 -5.61
CA TYR A 71 2.02 -2.00 -6.38
C TYR A 71 1.87 -0.81 -5.44
N GLU A 72 2.58 0.27 -5.73
CA GLU A 72 2.48 1.51 -4.98
C GLU A 72 1.53 2.46 -5.68
N ILE A 73 0.57 3.02 -4.92
CA ILE A 73 -0.27 4.11 -5.39
C ILE A 73 0.12 5.39 -4.67
N LYS A 74 0.38 6.42 -5.45
CA LYS A 74 0.72 7.75 -4.94
C LYS A 74 -0.55 8.54 -4.62
N ARG A 75 -0.45 9.38 -3.60
CA ARG A 75 -1.51 10.31 -3.23
C ARG A 75 -1.48 11.53 -4.13
N PHE A 76 -2.65 11.95 -4.60
CA PHE A 76 -2.86 13.15 -5.39
C PHE A 76 -3.64 14.17 -4.60
N ASP A 77 -3.05 15.35 -4.38
CA ASP A 77 -3.75 16.46 -3.77
C ASP A 77 -4.69 17.10 -4.81
N ILE A 78 -5.99 16.95 -4.61
CA ILE A 78 -7.03 17.43 -5.53
C ILE A 78 -7.04 18.97 -5.59
N LYS A 79 -6.83 19.65 -4.46
CA LYS A 79 -6.76 21.12 -4.39
C LYS A 79 -5.47 21.66 -4.97
N GLY A 80 -4.34 21.09 -4.57
CA GLY A 80 -3.02 21.48 -5.04
C GLY A 80 -2.66 20.99 -6.44
N LYS A 81 -3.48 20.09 -7.03
CA LYS A 81 -3.25 19.47 -8.35
C LYS A 81 -1.84 18.86 -8.52
N ALA A 82 -1.33 18.23 -7.45
CA ALA A 82 0.02 17.68 -7.41
C ALA A 82 0.08 16.33 -6.71
N TYR A 83 0.98 15.46 -7.17
CA TYR A 83 1.30 14.23 -6.44
C TYR A 83 2.11 14.52 -5.19
N LEU A 84 1.68 13.94 -4.07
CA LEU A 84 2.40 14.03 -2.80
C LEU A 84 3.57 13.03 -2.80
N ARG A 85 4.72 13.48 -2.29
CA ARG A 85 5.95 12.67 -2.23
C ARG A 85 6.02 11.76 -1.01
N THR A 86 5.18 12.01 -0.03
CA THR A 86 5.18 11.30 1.25
C THR A 86 3.93 10.44 1.36
N LEU A 87 4.07 9.24 1.89
CA LEU A 87 3.01 8.27 2.11
C LEU A 87 2.34 7.78 0.82
N GLY A 88 2.61 6.54 0.47
CA GLY A 88 1.87 5.77 -0.54
C GLY A 88 0.99 4.72 0.14
N LYS A 89 0.03 4.18 -0.60
CA LYS A 89 -0.61 2.91 -0.26
C LYS A 89 0.01 1.81 -1.10
N TYR A 90 0.12 0.63 -0.51
CA TYR A 90 0.64 -0.55 -1.20
C TYR A 90 -0.46 -1.60 -1.33
N TYR A 91 -0.52 -2.24 -2.49
CA TYR A 91 -1.45 -3.32 -2.79
C TYR A 91 -0.66 -4.54 -3.24
N ILE A 92 -1.11 -5.72 -2.80
CA ILE A 92 -0.47 -7.00 -3.16
C ILE A 92 -1.13 -7.56 -4.42
N VAL A 93 -0.33 -8.16 -5.30
CA VAL A 93 -0.78 -8.69 -6.59
C VAL A 93 -1.92 -9.71 -6.47
N ASP A 94 -1.97 -10.47 -5.36
CA ASP A 94 -2.94 -11.54 -5.14
C ASP A 94 -3.31 -11.64 -3.65
N ILE A 95 -4.61 -11.59 -3.34
CA ILE A 95 -5.12 -11.72 -1.95
C ILE A 95 -4.94 -13.15 -1.41
N GLY A 96 -4.97 -14.17 -2.26
CA GLY A 96 -4.68 -15.54 -1.85
C GLY A 96 -3.24 -15.66 -1.36
N LEU A 97 -2.29 -15.00 -2.02
CA LEU A 97 -0.91 -14.93 -1.57
C LEU A 97 -0.77 -14.21 -0.23
N ARG A 98 -1.50 -13.09 -0.04
CA ARG A 98 -1.59 -12.41 1.27
C ARG A 98 -2.07 -13.35 2.37
N ASN A 99 -3.16 -14.09 2.10
CA ASN A 99 -3.73 -15.02 3.06
C ASN A 99 -2.79 -16.19 3.37
N TYR A 100 -2.01 -16.63 2.39
CA TYR A 100 -0.95 -17.64 2.60
C TYR A 100 0.14 -17.11 3.54
N LEU A 101 0.55 -15.85 3.39
CA LEU A 101 1.62 -15.23 4.18
C LEU A 101 1.21 -14.94 5.62
N LEU A 102 -0.04 -14.48 5.85
CA LEU A 102 -0.51 -13.92 7.12
C LEU A 102 -1.55 -14.77 7.82
N GLY A 103 -2.10 -15.79 7.14
CA GLY A 103 -3.34 -16.46 7.52
C GLY A 103 -4.58 -15.66 7.14
N PHE A 104 -5.71 -16.34 7.07
CA PHE A 104 -7.00 -15.72 6.77
C PHE A 104 -7.52 -14.91 7.97
N ARG A 105 -7.89 -13.65 7.74
CA ARG A 105 -8.38 -12.73 8.78
C ARG A 105 -9.62 -11.99 8.29
N ASN A 106 -10.78 -12.25 8.92
CA ASN A 106 -12.04 -11.60 8.56
C ASN A 106 -12.05 -10.08 8.78
N ARG A 107 -11.30 -9.59 9.76
CA ARG A 107 -11.24 -8.16 10.12
C ARG A 107 -10.62 -7.25 9.04
N ASP A 108 -9.96 -7.84 8.05
CA ASP A 108 -9.24 -7.11 7.01
C ASP A 108 -10.02 -7.08 5.67
N SER A 109 -11.32 -7.43 5.70
CA SER A 109 -12.16 -7.55 4.50
C SER A 109 -12.23 -6.25 3.69
N GLY A 110 -12.35 -5.09 4.36
CA GLY A 110 -12.38 -3.79 3.69
C GLY A 110 -11.13 -3.52 2.85
N HIS A 111 -9.94 -3.74 3.41
CA HIS A 111 -8.68 -3.57 2.67
C HIS A 111 -8.50 -4.60 1.56
N ALA A 112 -9.01 -5.83 1.76
CA ALA A 112 -8.99 -6.86 0.72
C ALA A 112 -9.89 -6.48 -0.46
N ILE A 113 -11.09 -5.95 -0.20
CA ILE A 113 -12.01 -5.45 -1.24
C ILE A 113 -11.37 -4.25 -1.97
N GLU A 114 -10.79 -3.30 -1.24
CA GLU A 114 -10.06 -2.16 -1.82
C GLU A 114 -8.94 -2.63 -2.75
N ASN A 115 -8.16 -3.65 -2.34
CA ASN A 115 -7.12 -4.26 -3.17
C ASN A 115 -7.69 -4.84 -4.48
N VAL A 116 -8.82 -5.57 -4.41
CA VAL A 116 -9.47 -6.15 -5.60
C VAL A 116 -9.99 -5.06 -6.54
N VAL A 117 -10.62 -4.01 -5.99
CA VAL A 117 -11.10 -2.86 -6.78
C VAL A 117 -9.94 -2.16 -7.49
N TYR A 118 -8.81 -1.97 -6.81
CA TYR A 118 -7.61 -1.39 -7.43
C TYR A 118 -7.17 -2.17 -8.68
N PHE A 119 -7.00 -3.49 -8.57
CA PHE A 119 -6.58 -4.31 -9.70
C PHE A 119 -7.62 -4.36 -10.82
N GLU A 120 -8.90 -4.31 -10.48
CA GLU A 120 -9.96 -4.23 -11.50
C GLU A 120 -9.91 -2.90 -12.27
N LEU A 121 -9.60 -1.79 -11.60
CA LEU A 121 -9.39 -0.49 -12.26
C LEU A 121 -8.19 -0.53 -13.21
N LEU A 122 -7.06 -1.12 -12.77
CA LEU A 122 -5.89 -1.30 -13.65
C LEU A 122 -6.22 -2.19 -14.85
N ARG A 123 -6.93 -3.32 -14.63
CA ARG A 123 -7.36 -4.23 -15.68
C ARG A 123 -8.21 -3.54 -16.75
N ARG A 124 -9.03 -2.58 -16.32
CA ARG A 124 -9.84 -1.73 -17.23
C ARG A 124 -9.04 -0.61 -17.90
N GLY A 125 -7.76 -0.48 -17.62
CA GLY A 125 -6.86 0.50 -18.21
C GLY A 125 -7.03 1.91 -17.66
N TYR A 126 -7.38 2.05 -16.37
CA TYR A 126 -7.35 3.32 -15.67
C TYR A 126 -5.99 3.58 -15.07
N ASP A 127 -5.56 4.83 -15.09
CA ASP A 127 -4.54 5.35 -14.20
C ASP A 127 -5.18 5.64 -12.85
N VAL A 128 -4.57 5.14 -11.76
CA VAL A 128 -5.17 5.20 -10.44
C VAL A 128 -4.29 5.97 -9.47
N ALA A 129 -4.89 6.90 -8.72
CA ALA A 129 -4.26 7.64 -7.64
C ALA A 129 -5.18 7.64 -6.41
N ILE A 130 -4.63 7.91 -5.22
CA ILE A 130 -5.42 8.16 -4.02
C ILE A 130 -5.77 9.64 -3.98
N GLY A 131 -7.04 9.99 -3.80
CA GLY A 131 -7.49 11.37 -3.71
C GLY A 131 -7.32 11.93 -2.30
N LYS A 132 -6.76 13.15 -2.19
CA LYS A 132 -6.71 13.89 -0.93
C LYS A 132 -7.30 15.28 -1.10
N ILE A 133 -8.24 15.65 -0.18
CA ILE A 133 -8.85 16.99 -0.10
C ILE A 133 -8.75 17.46 1.35
N GLY A 134 -7.75 18.28 1.67
CA GLY A 134 -7.50 18.70 3.05
C GLY A 134 -7.16 17.50 3.95
N SER A 135 -8.01 17.18 4.93
CA SER A 135 -7.90 16.00 5.78
C SER A 135 -8.66 14.78 5.25
N ALA A 136 -9.60 14.96 4.32
CA ALA A 136 -10.38 13.87 3.74
C ALA A 136 -9.58 13.10 2.66
N GLU A 137 -9.86 11.81 2.54
CA GLU A 137 -9.27 10.93 1.55
C GLU A 137 -10.38 10.23 0.77
N VAL A 138 -10.19 10.12 -0.54
CA VAL A 138 -11.00 9.29 -1.44
C VAL A 138 -10.12 8.11 -1.85
N ASP A 139 -10.63 6.90 -1.75
CA ASP A 139 -9.83 5.69 -1.97
C ASP A 139 -9.18 5.69 -3.34
N PHE A 140 -9.94 6.00 -4.39
CA PHE A 140 -9.36 6.06 -5.73
C PHE A 140 -9.86 7.25 -6.56
N ILE A 141 -8.92 7.87 -7.27
CA ILE A 141 -9.16 8.69 -8.45
C ILE A 141 -8.74 7.84 -9.65
N ALA A 142 -9.69 7.40 -10.45
CA ALA A 142 -9.44 6.61 -11.64
C ALA A 142 -9.59 7.49 -12.90
N THR A 143 -8.52 7.62 -13.67
CA THR A 143 -8.47 8.47 -14.87
C THR A 143 -8.22 7.61 -16.11
N LYS A 144 -9.02 7.80 -17.16
CA LYS A 144 -8.83 7.16 -18.47
C LYS A 144 -9.29 8.09 -19.56
N ALA A 145 -8.38 8.43 -20.48
CA ALA A 145 -8.60 9.51 -21.47
C ALA A 145 -9.11 10.78 -20.75
N ASP A 146 -10.23 11.34 -21.18
CA ASP A 146 -10.82 12.55 -20.59
C ASP A 146 -11.76 12.27 -19.41
N ALA A 147 -11.98 11.00 -19.08
CA ALA A 147 -12.88 10.60 -17.99
C ALA A 147 -12.13 10.45 -16.66
N LYS A 148 -12.65 11.10 -15.61
CA LYS A 148 -12.17 10.96 -14.25
C LYS A 148 -13.31 10.49 -13.34
N LYS A 149 -13.03 9.48 -12.50
CA LYS A 149 -13.98 8.94 -11.52
C LYS A 149 -13.36 9.02 -10.13
N TYR A 150 -14.19 9.36 -9.14
CA TYR A 150 -13.87 9.30 -7.72
C TYR A 150 -14.60 8.09 -7.14
N ILE A 151 -13.87 7.21 -6.49
CA ILE A 151 -14.39 5.91 -6.05
C ILE A 151 -14.08 5.77 -4.57
N GLN A 152 -15.12 5.54 -3.79
CA GLN A 152 -15.04 5.14 -2.39
C GLN A 152 -15.43 3.66 -2.31
N VAL A 153 -14.64 2.88 -1.55
CA VAL A 153 -14.85 1.44 -1.39
C VAL A 153 -15.38 1.18 0.00
N THR A 154 -16.51 0.49 0.10
CA THR A 154 -17.08 0.10 1.37
C THR A 154 -17.58 -1.35 1.31
N GLU A 155 -17.44 -2.07 2.40
CA GLU A 155 -17.90 -3.45 2.53
C GLU A 155 -19.43 -3.52 2.58
N SER A 156 -20.08 -2.56 3.21
CA SER A 156 -21.53 -2.52 3.36
C SER A 156 -22.04 -1.08 3.51
N MET A 157 -23.13 -0.77 2.82
CA MET A 157 -23.88 0.47 2.97
C MET A 157 -25.22 0.25 3.71
N MET A 158 -25.36 -0.85 4.47
CA MET A 158 -26.63 -1.22 5.11
C MET A 158 -27.01 -0.32 6.30
N SER A 159 -26.06 0.35 6.96
CA SER A 159 -26.36 1.31 8.02
C SER A 159 -26.45 2.74 7.45
N GLU A 160 -27.44 3.51 7.91
CA GLU A 160 -27.59 4.93 7.53
C GLU A 160 -26.36 5.76 7.84
N ASP A 161 -25.68 5.48 8.96
CA ASP A 161 -24.45 6.17 9.38
C ASP A 161 -23.29 5.93 8.40
N VAL A 162 -23.10 4.71 7.93
CA VAL A 162 -22.08 4.37 6.93
C VAL A 162 -22.43 5.04 5.60
N ARG A 163 -23.68 4.97 5.18
CA ARG A 163 -24.14 5.58 3.93
C ARG A 163 -23.92 7.09 3.92
N ASN A 164 -24.25 7.78 5.01
CA ASN A 164 -24.10 9.23 5.11
C ASN A 164 -22.60 9.64 5.12
N ARG A 165 -21.74 8.86 5.78
CA ARG A 165 -20.28 9.12 5.81
C ARG A 165 -19.64 8.98 4.43
N GLU A 166 -20.04 7.97 3.64
CA GLU A 166 -19.43 7.66 2.35
C GLU A 166 -19.98 8.50 1.19
N LEU A 167 -21.13 9.16 1.37
CA LEU A 167 -21.79 10.00 0.35
C LEU A 167 -21.62 11.51 0.57
N THR A 168 -20.95 11.94 1.67
CA THR A 168 -20.69 13.36 1.97
C THR A 168 -19.26 13.73 1.63
#